data_86e9ffa37931fc39836e8dc592e895c4
#
_entry.id   86e9ffa37931fc39836e8dc592e895c4
#
_cell.length_a   1.000
_cell.length_b   1.000
_cell.length_c   1.000
_cell.angle_alpha   90.00
_cell.angle_beta   90.00
_cell.angle_gamma   90.00
#
_symmetry.space_group_name_H-M   'P 1'
#
loop_
_entity.id
_entity.type
_entity.pdbx_description
1 polymer ?
#
loop_
_entity_poly.entity_id
_entity_poly.type
_entity_poly.pdbx_seq_one_letter_code
_entity_poly.pdbx_strand_id
1 'polypeptide(L)'
;PKGKWKTLDGEKMAPVKQDGAKRAREFIEKYKGVEGFEVHGYERFVYQWISEKYPHDMRANLEQMKIYTIDIEVACENGFPDTEACQEEMLLITIKDLSSGKYITWGTREAKIDTEYRVFFTEQEMLSNFHTWWVENTPDVVTGWNCNLYDIPYICRRIERVLGEKWQKSLSPWNKVNMREVFIKGRKNLSYNILGVSILDYLDLYRKFT
;
A
#
# COMPACT_ATOMS: atom_id res chain seq x y z
N PRO A 1 31.49 22.80 16.27
CA PRO A 1 30.68 23.20 15.13
C PRO A 1 30.02 24.57 15.35
N LYS A 2 30.04 25.45 14.32
CA LYS A 2 29.37 26.75 14.36
C LYS A 2 27.93 26.59 13.86
N GLY A 3 27.07 25.94 14.64
CA GLY A 3 25.68 25.67 14.25
C GLY A 3 24.67 26.34 15.18
N LYS A 4 23.48 26.63 14.67
CA LYS A 4 22.33 27.10 15.46
C LYS A 4 21.63 25.96 16.24
N TRP A 5 21.93 24.71 15.86
CA TRP A 5 21.31 23.50 16.39
C TRP A 5 22.05 22.98 17.61
N LYS A 6 21.32 22.33 18.50
CA LYS A 6 21.87 21.69 19.69
C LYS A 6 21.30 20.28 19.79
N THR A 7 22.08 19.35 20.36
CA THR A 7 21.60 18.05 20.81
C THR A 7 20.61 18.23 21.98
N LEU A 8 19.95 17.16 22.38
CA LEU A 8 19.12 17.15 23.58
C LEU A 8 19.94 17.45 24.86
N ASP A 9 21.22 17.12 24.84
CA ASP A 9 22.18 17.38 25.93
C ASP A 9 22.84 18.77 25.85
N GLY A 10 22.45 19.59 24.86
CA GLY A 10 22.90 20.97 24.71
C GLY A 10 24.16 21.18 23.89
N GLU A 11 24.77 20.12 23.34
CA GLU A 11 25.94 20.24 22.48
C GLU A 11 25.64 20.89 21.13
N LYS A 12 26.58 21.65 20.61
CA LYS A 12 26.40 22.38 19.35
C LYS A 12 26.52 21.44 18.15
N MET A 13 25.52 21.48 17.26
CA MET A 13 25.50 20.76 16.00
C MET A 13 25.58 21.69 14.80
N ALA A 14 26.12 21.20 13.69
CA ALA A 14 26.11 21.86 12.39
C ALA A 14 25.41 20.97 11.35
N PRO A 15 24.56 21.53 10.47
CA PRO A 15 23.94 20.74 9.41
C PRO A 15 25.00 20.36 8.36
N VAL A 16 24.95 19.10 7.93
CA VAL A 16 25.78 18.59 6.85
C VAL A 16 24.86 18.24 5.67
N LYS A 17 24.96 19.02 4.59
CA LYS A 17 24.17 18.78 3.38
C LYS A 17 24.83 17.67 2.55
N GLN A 18 24.01 16.74 2.07
CA GLN A 18 24.43 15.69 1.17
C GLN A 18 23.57 15.73 -0.11
N ASP A 19 24.18 15.37 -1.25
CA ASP A 19 23.48 15.32 -2.53
C ASP A 19 22.70 14.02 -2.68
N GLY A 20 21.55 13.96 -2.03
CA GLY A 20 20.61 12.85 -2.12
C GLY A 20 20.75 11.79 -1.04
N ALA A 21 19.73 10.96 -0.91
CA ALA A 21 19.58 9.97 0.16
C ALA A 21 20.69 8.91 0.19
N LYS A 22 21.25 8.53 -0.96
CA LYS A 22 22.34 7.55 -1.03
C LYS A 22 23.58 8.08 -0.36
N ARG A 23 24.03 9.30 -0.73
CA ARG A 23 25.23 9.93 -0.13
C ARG A 23 25.04 10.24 1.36
N ALA A 24 23.80 10.58 1.75
CA ALA A 24 23.48 10.80 3.17
C ALA A 24 23.65 9.50 3.98
N ARG A 25 23.20 8.34 3.48
CA ARG A 25 23.42 7.05 4.15
C ARG A 25 24.90 6.67 4.20
N GLU A 26 25.62 6.83 3.09
CA GLU A 26 27.07 6.57 3.03
C GLU A 26 27.83 7.45 4.03
N PHE A 27 27.43 8.70 4.20
CA PHE A 27 28.02 9.62 5.18
C PHE A 27 27.74 9.16 6.62
N ILE A 28 26.50 8.80 6.95
CA ILE A 28 26.14 8.28 8.28
C ILE A 28 26.94 7.03 8.59
N GLU A 29 27.00 6.07 7.68
CA GLU A 29 27.71 4.81 7.88
C GLU A 29 29.23 5.02 8.03
N LYS A 30 29.82 5.94 7.24
CA LYS A 30 31.26 6.27 7.31
C LYS A 30 31.68 6.78 8.69
N TYR A 31 30.82 7.55 9.35
CA TYR A 31 31.14 8.17 10.65
C TYR A 31 30.52 7.46 11.85
N LYS A 32 29.83 6.36 11.62
CA LYS A 32 29.24 5.53 12.66
C LYS A 32 30.32 4.97 13.59
N GLY A 33 30.21 5.29 14.88
CA GLY A 33 31.16 4.83 15.91
C GLY A 33 32.50 5.56 15.91
N VAL A 34 32.65 6.65 15.19
CA VAL A 34 33.86 7.50 15.27
C VAL A 34 33.77 8.35 16.53
N GLU A 35 34.73 8.15 17.45
CA GLU A 35 34.79 8.89 18.70
C GLU A 35 34.94 10.40 18.48
N GLY A 36 34.11 11.18 19.18
CA GLY A 36 34.07 12.63 19.05
C GLY A 36 33.41 13.18 17.78
N PHE A 37 32.83 12.29 16.96
CA PHE A 37 32.09 12.68 15.75
C PHE A 37 30.76 11.93 15.65
N GLU A 38 29.76 12.47 16.32
CA GLU A 38 28.43 11.90 16.27
C GLU A 38 27.59 12.50 15.14
N VAL A 39 26.98 11.66 14.34
CA VAL A 39 26.04 12.07 13.29
C VAL A 39 24.61 11.88 13.81
N HIS A 40 23.93 12.98 14.08
CA HIS A 40 22.53 12.98 14.45
C HIS A 40 21.69 13.20 13.21
N GLY A 41 20.71 12.34 12.97
CA GLY A 41 19.84 12.47 11.82
C GLY A 41 18.75 11.40 11.81
N TYR A 42 17.74 11.65 11.00
CA TYR A 42 16.65 10.73 10.81
C TYR A 42 16.81 10.04 9.45
N GLU A 43 16.92 8.71 9.46
CA GLU A 43 17.22 7.93 8.23
C GLU A 43 16.10 7.98 7.18
N ARG A 44 14.90 8.37 7.58
CA ARG A 44 13.76 8.55 6.66
C ARG A 44 13.80 9.94 6.05
N PHE A 45 14.69 10.18 5.11
CA PHE A 45 14.94 11.47 4.47
C PHE A 45 13.73 12.11 3.81
N VAL A 46 12.69 11.34 3.49
CA VAL A 46 11.42 11.86 2.96
C VAL A 46 10.77 12.83 3.95
N TYR A 47 10.72 12.49 5.24
CA TYR A 47 10.14 13.37 6.25
C TYR A 47 10.97 14.63 6.48
N GLN A 48 12.29 14.51 6.41
CA GLN A 48 13.16 15.67 6.47
C GLN A 48 12.91 16.60 5.27
N TRP A 49 12.83 16.05 4.06
CA TRP A 49 12.52 16.81 2.86
C TRP A 49 11.16 17.50 2.96
N ILE A 50 10.12 16.80 3.44
CA ILE A 50 8.78 17.37 3.66
C ILE A 50 8.86 18.53 4.65
N SER A 51 9.54 18.36 5.79
CA SER A 51 9.70 19.39 6.81
C SER A 51 10.45 20.63 6.30
N GLU A 52 11.47 20.46 5.45
CA GLU A 52 12.21 21.56 4.84
C GLU A 52 11.39 22.27 3.75
N LYS A 53 10.63 21.52 2.95
CA LYS A 53 9.83 22.07 1.84
C LYS A 53 8.56 22.75 2.33
N TYR A 54 7.98 22.22 3.39
CA TYR A 54 6.72 22.66 3.97
C TYR A 54 6.91 22.97 5.47
N PRO A 55 7.56 24.13 5.82
CA PRO A 55 7.92 24.46 7.21
C PRO A 55 6.72 24.85 8.08
N HIS A 56 5.55 25.00 7.50
CA HIS A 56 4.32 25.34 8.21
C HIS A 56 3.41 24.12 8.33
N ASP A 57 2.41 24.19 9.22
CA ASP A 57 1.42 23.14 9.37
C ASP A 57 0.72 22.83 8.05
N MET A 58 0.77 21.57 7.64
CA MET A 58 0.01 21.08 6.51
C MET A 58 -1.33 20.56 7.02
N ARG A 59 -2.41 21.13 6.50
CA ARG A 59 -3.76 20.58 6.76
C ARG A 59 -4.03 19.48 5.75
N ALA A 60 -4.36 18.29 6.26
CA ALA A 60 -4.84 17.21 5.42
C ALA A 60 -6.18 17.62 4.76
N ASN A 61 -6.25 17.50 3.45
CA ASN A 61 -7.51 17.63 2.71
C ASN A 61 -7.96 16.24 2.25
N LEU A 62 -8.90 15.65 2.98
CA LEU A 62 -9.43 14.31 2.68
C LEU A 62 -10.17 14.26 1.35
N GLU A 63 -10.72 15.39 0.88
CA GLU A 63 -11.42 15.45 -0.42
C GLU A 63 -10.47 15.23 -1.62
N GLN A 64 -9.17 15.48 -1.42
CA GLN A 64 -8.16 15.23 -2.45
C GLN A 64 -7.61 13.81 -2.42
N MET A 65 -7.95 13.02 -1.41
CA MET A 65 -7.48 11.65 -1.26
C MET A 65 -8.46 10.67 -1.89
N LYS A 66 -7.95 9.79 -2.73
CA LYS A 66 -8.70 8.65 -3.26
C LYS A 66 -8.67 7.52 -2.24
N ILE A 67 -9.75 7.38 -1.48
CA ILE A 67 -9.89 6.35 -0.45
C ILE A 67 -10.97 5.37 -0.89
N TYR A 68 -10.57 4.12 -1.10
CA TYR A 68 -11.47 3.07 -1.56
C TYR A 68 -11.59 1.94 -0.54
N THR A 69 -12.82 1.50 -0.31
CA THR A 69 -13.06 0.20 0.33
C THR A 69 -13.10 -0.87 -0.74
N ILE A 70 -12.42 -1.99 -0.50
CA ILE A 70 -12.38 -3.13 -1.41
C ILE A 70 -12.94 -4.37 -0.73
N ASP A 71 -13.62 -5.20 -1.51
CA ASP A 71 -14.10 -6.52 -1.12
C ASP A 71 -14.14 -7.43 -2.35
N ILE A 72 -13.84 -8.73 -2.19
CA ILE A 72 -13.81 -9.71 -3.27
C ILE A 72 -14.62 -10.94 -2.93
N GLU A 73 -15.17 -11.58 -3.96
CA GLU A 73 -15.76 -12.91 -3.88
C GLU A 73 -15.01 -13.88 -4.77
N VAL A 74 -14.68 -15.02 -4.22
CA VAL A 74 -13.88 -16.07 -4.87
C VAL A 74 -14.67 -17.36 -4.91
N ALA A 75 -14.53 -18.14 -5.98
CA ALA A 75 -15.10 -19.47 -6.06
C ALA A 75 -14.59 -20.34 -4.90
N CYS A 76 -15.47 -21.17 -4.35
CA CYS A 76 -15.19 -21.98 -3.17
C CYS A 76 -15.67 -23.41 -3.39
N GLU A 77 -15.03 -24.13 -4.31
CA GLU A 77 -15.41 -25.51 -4.62
C GLU A 77 -14.76 -26.52 -3.67
N ASN A 78 -13.55 -26.23 -3.19
CA ASN A 78 -12.73 -27.14 -2.39
C ASN A 78 -12.42 -26.63 -0.97
N GLY A 79 -13.31 -25.87 -0.37
CA GLY A 79 -13.10 -25.23 0.94
C GLY A 79 -12.68 -23.77 0.81
N PHE A 80 -12.29 -23.13 1.92
CA PHE A 80 -11.93 -21.71 1.92
C PHE A 80 -10.72 -21.46 1.03
N PRO A 81 -10.79 -20.48 0.09
CA PRO A 81 -9.73 -20.26 -0.89
C PRO A 81 -8.41 -19.84 -0.23
N ASP A 82 -7.32 -20.48 -0.64
CA ASP A 82 -5.98 -20.20 -0.15
C ASP A 82 -5.34 -19.05 -0.92
N THR A 83 -4.91 -18.03 -0.18
CA THR A 83 -4.25 -16.83 -0.74
C THR A 83 -2.84 -17.13 -1.28
N GLU A 84 -2.18 -18.22 -0.86
CA GLU A 84 -0.88 -18.63 -1.38
C GLU A 84 -1.03 -19.39 -2.71
N ALA A 85 -1.94 -20.33 -2.77
CA ALA A 85 -2.20 -21.13 -3.97
C ALA A 85 -2.99 -20.35 -5.03
N CYS A 86 -3.98 -19.53 -4.63
CA CYS A 86 -4.87 -18.74 -5.50
C CYS A 86 -5.39 -19.51 -6.71
N GLN A 87 -5.87 -20.73 -6.48
CA GLN A 87 -6.31 -21.61 -7.58
C GLN A 87 -7.70 -21.25 -8.07
N GLU A 88 -8.58 -20.88 -7.14
CA GLU A 88 -9.97 -20.61 -7.43
C GLU A 88 -10.16 -19.26 -8.15
N GLU A 89 -11.15 -19.22 -9.04
CA GLU A 89 -11.47 -18.02 -9.80
C GLU A 89 -12.05 -16.91 -8.93
N MET A 90 -11.68 -15.69 -9.22
CA MET A 90 -12.29 -14.50 -8.64
C MET A 90 -13.60 -14.22 -9.37
N LEU A 91 -14.70 -14.19 -8.63
CA LEU A 91 -16.06 -14.03 -9.16
C LEU A 91 -16.52 -12.56 -9.18
N LEU A 92 -16.17 -11.83 -8.12
CA LEU A 92 -16.54 -10.42 -7.95
C LEU A 92 -15.38 -9.63 -7.36
N ILE A 93 -15.27 -8.37 -7.78
CA ILE A 93 -14.46 -7.34 -7.13
C ILE A 93 -15.37 -6.12 -6.95
N THR A 94 -15.51 -5.64 -5.73
CA THR A 94 -16.30 -4.45 -5.44
C THR A 94 -15.42 -3.36 -4.84
N ILE A 95 -15.52 -2.17 -5.39
CA ILE A 95 -14.90 -0.95 -4.88
C ILE A 95 -16.00 0.02 -4.47
N LYS A 96 -15.84 0.61 -3.28
CA LYS A 96 -16.61 1.78 -2.86
C LYS A 96 -15.68 2.98 -2.74
N ASP A 97 -15.96 4.02 -3.47
CA ASP A 97 -15.31 5.33 -3.28
C ASP A 97 -15.91 6.01 -2.05
N LEU A 98 -15.09 6.24 -1.03
CA LEU A 98 -15.55 6.86 0.22
C LEU A 98 -15.89 8.34 0.07
N SER A 99 -15.31 9.03 -0.90
CA SER A 99 -15.58 10.46 -1.14
C SER A 99 -16.95 10.69 -1.78
N SER A 100 -17.30 9.89 -2.79
CA SER A 100 -18.56 10.00 -3.52
C SER A 100 -19.65 9.06 -3.01
N GLY A 101 -19.31 8.05 -2.23
CA GLY A 101 -20.21 6.98 -1.79
C GLY A 101 -20.62 6.01 -2.90
N LYS A 102 -20.06 6.13 -4.10
CA LYS A 102 -20.38 5.28 -5.24
C LYS A 102 -19.71 3.93 -5.14
N TYR A 103 -20.42 2.93 -5.65
CA TYR A 103 -19.93 1.57 -5.79
C TYR A 103 -19.70 1.25 -7.26
N ILE A 104 -18.66 0.47 -7.54
CA ILE A 104 -18.38 -0.17 -8.81
C ILE A 104 -18.07 -1.62 -8.53
N THR A 105 -18.76 -2.53 -9.21
CA THR A 105 -18.53 -3.98 -9.08
C THR A 105 -18.18 -4.57 -10.45
N TRP A 106 -17.14 -5.35 -10.50
CA TRP A 106 -16.76 -6.20 -11.61
C TRP A 106 -17.18 -7.64 -11.30
N GLY A 107 -17.81 -8.32 -12.23
CA GLY A 107 -18.25 -9.68 -12.01
C GLY A 107 -18.23 -10.54 -13.26
N THR A 108 -18.19 -11.87 -13.06
CA THR A 108 -18.22 -12.87 -14.13
C THR A 108 -19.62 -13.42 -14.40
N ARG A 109 -20.62 -12.96 -13.66
CA ARG A 109 -22.03 -13.39 -13.82
C ARG A 109 -22.95 -12.19 -13.82
N GLU A 110 -24.06 -12.28 -14.56
CA GLU A 110 -25.09 -11.23 -14.53
C GLU A 110 -25.72 -11.11 -13.14
N ALA A 111 -25.89 -9.89 -12.68
CA ALA A 111 -26.62 -9.55 -11.46
C ALA A 111 -27.46 -8.29 -11.65
N LYS A 112 -28.60 -8.23 -10.96
CA LYS A 112 -29.45 -7.03 -10.92
C LYS A 112 -29.18 -6.30 -9.60
N ILE A 113 -28.37 -5.22 -9.68
CA ILE A 113 -28.06 -4.36 -8.53
C ILE A 113 -28.23 -2.90 -8.93
N ASP A 114 -28.53 -2.03 -7.95
CA ASP A 114 -28.76 -0.58 -8.16
C ASP A 114 -27.44 0.25 -8.16
N THR A 115 -26.33 -0.39 -8.48
CA THR A 115 -25.03 0.29 -8.55
C THR A 115 -24.37 -0.01 -9.88
N GLU A 116 -23.25 0.65 -10.18
CA GLU A 116 -22.48 0.34 -11.39
C GLU A 116 -21.96 -1.09 -11.33
N TYR A 117 -22.43 -1.92 -12.26
CA TYR A 117 -22.01 -3.31 -12.38
C TYR A 117 -21.49 -3.59 -13.78
N ARG A 118 -20.28 -4.12 -13.87
CA ARG A 118 -19.60 -4.46 -15.10
C ARG A 118 -19.47 -5.98 -15.19
N VAL A 119 -20.18 -6.59 -16.13
CA VAL A 119 -20.17 -8.04 -16.34
C VAL A 119 -19.20 -8.43 -17.45
N PHE A 120 -18.49 -9.54 -17.25
CA PHE A 120 -17.51 -10.09 -18.18
C PHE A 120 -17.76 -11.58 -18.37
N PHE A 121 -17.39 -12.13 -19.52
CA PHE A 121 -17.56 -13.55 -19.81
C PHE A 121 -16.47 -14.42 -19.18
N THR A 122 -15.30 -13.84 -18.94
CA THR A 122 -14.16 -14.53 -18.35
C THR A 122 -13.55 -13.72 -17.22
N GLU A 123 -12.94 -14.44 -16.27
CA GLU A 123 -12.15 -13.81 -15.22
C GLU A 123 -11.01 -12.95 -15.78
N GLN A 124 -10.35 -13.41 -16.87
CA GLN A 124 -9.27 -12.68 -17.49
C GLN A 124 -9.71 -11.29 -17.99
N GLU A 125 -10.87 -11.20 -18.63
CA GLU A 125 -11.45 -9.93 -19.07
C GLU A 125 -11.81 -9.05 -17.87
N MET A 126 -12.43 -9.62 -16.84
CA MET A 126 -12.79 -8.92 -15.60
C MET A 126 -11.55 -8.34 -14.93
N LEU A 127 -10.51 -9.14 -14.68
CA LEU A 127 -9.27 -8.72 -14.05
C LEU A 127 -8.53 -7.66 -14.89
N SER A 128 -8.52 -7.79 -16.21
CA SER A 128 -7.89 -6.83 -17.12
C SER A 128 -8.59 -5.47 -17.05
N ASN A 129 -9.94 -5.45 -17.03
CA ASN A 129 -10.72 -4.23 -16.92
C ASN A 129 -10.58 -3.58 -15.53
N PHE A 130 -10.66 -4.39 -14.46
CA PHE A 130 -10.40 -3.92 -13.10
C PHE A 130 -9.01 -3.30 -12.97
N HIS A 131 -7.98 -3.98 -13.48
CA HIS A 131 -6.60 -3.49 -13.44
C HIS A 131 -6.45 -2.16 -14.19
N THR A 132 -7.05 -2.02 -15.39
CA THR A 132 -7.03 -0.78 -16.16
C THR A 132 -7.67 0.36 -15.35
N TRP A 133 -8.84 0.11 -14.76
CA TRP A 133 -9.49 1.07 -13.87
C TRP A 133 -8.62 1.44 -12.66
N TRP A 134 -7.98 0.44 -12.04
CA TRP A 134 -7.10 0.67 -10.89
C TRP A 134 -5.92 1.59 -11.24
N VAL A 135 -5.27 1.36 -12.39
CA VAL A 135 -4.14 2.17 -12.84
C VAL A 135 -4.57 3.62 -13.12
N GLU A 136 -5.73 3.81 -13.76
CA GLU A 136 -6.30 5.14 -14.04
C GLU A 136 -6.76 5.87 -12.78
N ASN A 137 -7.21 5.13 -11.78
CA ASN A 137 -7.78 5.65 -10.54
C ASN A 137 -6.93 5.33 -9.31
N THR A 138 -5.65 5.07 -9.47
CA THR A 138 -4.76 4.60 -8.39
C THR A 138 -5.13 5.18 -7.03
N PRO A 139 -5.47 4.33 -6.03
CA PRO A 139 -5.86 4.80 -4.71
C PRO A 139 -4.68 5.37 -3.92
N ASP A 140 -4.94 6.37 -3.10
CA ASP A 140 -4.01 6.77 -2.04
C ASP A 140 -4.12 5.82 -0.84
N VAL A 141 -5.36 5.41 -0.53
CA VAL A 141 -5.67 4.49 0.57
C VAL A 141 -6.68 3.45 0.11
N VAL A 142 -6.40 2.20 0.44
CA VAL A 142 -7.35 1.08 0.34
C VAL A 142 -7.66 0.57 1.74
N THR A 143 -8.92 0.34 2.01
CA THR A 143 -9.41 -0.25 3.26
C THR A 143 -10.38 -1.38 2.98
N GLY A 144 -10.63 -2.22 3.96
CA GLY A 144 -11.55 -3.35 3.91
C GLY A 144 -11.44 -4.17 5.18
N TRP A 145 -12.32 -5.14 5.36
CA TRP A 145 -12.26 -6.06 6.50
C TRP A 145 -11.32 -7.22 6.19
N ASN A 146 -10.22 -7.33 6.94
CA ASN A 146 -9.17 -8.34 6.72
C ASN A 146 -8.49 -8.24 5.33
N CYS A 147 -8.60 -7.12 4.67
CA CYS A 147 -8.17 -6.93 3.29
C CYS A 147 -6.65 -7.06 3.12
N ASN A 148 -5.86 -6.76 4.16
CA ASN A 148 -4.40 -6.88 4.13
C ASN A 148 -3.92 -8.34 4.07
N LEU A 149 -4.74 -9.30 4.56
CA LEU A 149 -4.39 -10.72 4.63
C LEU A 149 -5.19 -11.59 3.66
N TYR A 150 -6.25 -11.05 3.05
CA TYR A 150 -7.08 -11.82 2.12
C TYR A 150 -7.25 -11.12 0.78
N ASP A 151 -8.02 -10.04 0.69
CA ASP A 151 -8.39 -9.40 -0.59
C ASP A 151 -7.18 -8.95 -1.40
N ILE A 152 -6.30 -8.17 -0.79
CA ILE A 152 -5.12 -7.62 -1.48
C ILE A 152 -4.13 -8.73 -1.88
N PRO A 153 -3.76 -9.69 -1.02
CA PRO A 153 -2.97 -10.84 -1.43
C PRO A 153 -3.60 -11.63 -2.58
N TYR A 154 -4.90 -11.90 -2.48
CA TYR A 154 -5.61 -12.65 -3.52
C TYR A 154 -5.61 -11.93 -4.86
N ILE A 155 -5.95 -10.64 -4.88
CA ILE A 155 -5.91 -9.79 -6.09
C ILE A 155 -4.51 -9.79 -6.70
N CYS A 156 -3.48 -9.52 -5.90
CA CYS A 156 -2.10 -9.46 -6.39
C CYS A 156 -1.65 -10.80 -7.03
N ARG A 157 -1.91 -11.91 -6.32
CA ARG A 157 -1.54 -13.26 -6.80
C ARG A 157 -2.37 -13.68 -8.00
N ARG A 158 -3.68 -13.40 -7.99
CA ARG A 158 -4.55 -13.80 -9.08
C ARG A 158 -4.27 -13.02 -10.37
N ILE A 159 -4.02 -11.71 -10.26
CA ILE A 159 -3.55 -10.91 -11.41
C ILE A 159 -2.22 -11.43 -11.93
N GLU A 160 -1.26 -11.73 -11.06
CA GLU A 160 0.03 -12.31 -11.46
C GLU A 160 -0.17 -13.62 -12.23
N ARG A 161 -1.04 -14.52 -11.73
CA ARG A 161 -1.31 -15.84 -12.31
C ARG A 161 -2.03 -15.77 -13.65
N VAL A 162 -3.04 -14.91 -13.77
CA VAL A 162 -3.93 -14.84 -14.95
C VAL A 162 -3.40 -13.88 -16.01
N LEU A 163 -2.86 -12.74 -15.62
CA LEU A 163 -2.40 -11.69 -16.52
C LEU A 163 -0.86 -11.58 -16.59
N GLY A 164 -0.16 -12.07 -15.57
CA GLY A 164 1.30 -12.06 -15.50
C GLY A 164 1.89 -11.01 -14.57
N GLU A 165 3.16 -11.20 -14.21
CA GLU A 165 3.91 -10.40 -13.22
C GLU A 165 3.93 -8.90 -13.54
N LYS A 166 4.02 -8.54 -14.82
CA LYS A 166 4.03 -7.13 -15.25
C LYS A 166 2.75 -6.40 -14.87
N TRP A 167 1.60 -7.06 -14.98
CA TRP A 167 0.31 -6.53 -14.57
C TRP A 167 0.22 -6.37 -13.06
N GLN A 168 0.66 -7.37 -12.32
CA GLN A 168 0.70 -7.31 -10.86
C GLN A 168 1.58 -6.15 -10.37
N LYS A 169 2.77 -5.96 -10.93
CA LYS A 169 3.66 -4.87 -10.56
C LYS A 169 3.07 -3.48 -10.85
N SER A 170 2.32 -3.33 -11.94
CA SER A 170 1.69 -2.07 -12.32
C SER A 170 0.46 -1.68 -11.50
N LEU A 171 0.02 -2.51 -10.52
CA LEU A 171 -0.87 -2.05 -9.47
C LEU A 171 -0.23 -0.92 -8.61
N SER A 172 1.10 -0.85 -8.58
CA SER A 172 1.85 0.25 -7.99
C SER A 172 2.15 1.32 -9.04
N PRO A 173 1.94 2.62 -8.75
CA PRO A 173 2.30 3.71 -9.65
C PRO A 173 3.80 3.77 -9.94
N TRP A 174 4.63 3.05 -9.16
CA TRP A 174 6.08 2.93 -9.37
C TRP A 174 6.51 1.54 -9.84
N ASN A 175 5.58 0.68 -10.25
CA ASN A 175 5.81 -0.71 -10.64
C ASN A 175 6.58 -1.52 -9.57
N LYS A 176 6.25 -1.29 -8.30
CA LYS A 176 6.85 -1.96 -7.16
C LYS A 176 5.79 -2.52 -6.23
N VAL A 177 5.63 -3.83 -6.29
CA VAL A 177 4.79 -4.62 -5.37
C VAL A 177 5.71 -5.61 -4.68
N ASN A 178 5.76 -5.54 -3.34
CA ASN A 178 6.60 -6.41 -2.53
C ASN A 178 5.72 -7.36 -1.72
N MET A 179 5.96 -8.65 -1.84
CA MET A 179 5.33 -9.68 -1.01
C MET A 179 6.19 -9.92 0.23
N ARG A 180 5.56 -10.12 1.36
CA ARG A 180 6.20 -10.56 2.61
C ARG A 180 5.36 -11.65 3.30
N GLU A 181 6.04 -12.55 3.97
CA GLU A 181 5.42 -13.52 4.86
C GLU A 181 5.19 -12.91 6.25
N VAL A 182 4.01 -13.10 6.80
CA VAL A 182 3.63 -12.62 8.12
C VAL A 182 3.11 -13.81 8.94
N PHE A 183 3.66 -14.02 10.11
CA PHE A 183 3.20 -15.08 11.01
C PHE A 183 2.21 -14.54 12.05
N ILE A 184 0.98 -15.02 12.01
CA ILE A 184 -0.08 -14.63 12.96
C ILE A 184 -0.56 -15.90 13.68
N LYS A 185 -0.40 -15.93 14.99
CA LYS A 185 -0.75 -17.09 15.83
C LYS A 185 -0.17 -18.41 15.30
N GLY A 186 1.09 -18.37 14.84
CA GLY A 186 1.79 -19.53 14.29
C GLY A 186 1.39 -19.95 12.87
N ARG A 187 0.46 -19.25 12.23
CA ARG A 187 0.09 -19.49 10.83
C ARG A 187 0.78 -18.52 9.91
N LYS A 188 1.35 -19.03 8.82
CA LYS A 188 1.91 -18.25 7.74
C LYS A 188 0.79 -17.57 6.95
N ASN A 189 0.92 -16.29 6.69
CA ASN A 189 0.04 -15.51 5.82
C ASN A 189 0.91 -14.69 4.86
N LEU A 190 0.34 -14.35 3.71
CA LEU A 190 0.97 -13.44 2.77
C LEU A 190 0.40 -12.02 2.96
N SER A 191 1.26 -11.04 2.89
CA SER A 191 0.88 -9.63 2.85
C SER A 191 1.62 -8.95 1.71
N TYR A 192 0.96 -8.06 1.01
CA TYR A 192 1.50 -7.32 -0.12
C TYR A 192 1.61 -5.85 0.20
N ASN A 193 2.76 -5.26 -0.12
CA ASN A 193 2.99 -3.84 -0.06
C ASN A 193 3.03 -3.27 -1.48
N ILE A 194 1.94 -2.63 -1.89
CA ILE A 194 1.84 -1.93 -3.16
C ILE A 194 2.40 -0.52 -2.93
N LEU A 195 3.64 -0.25 -3.39
CA LEU A 195 4.26 1.04 -3.14
C LEU A 195 3.44 2.17 -3.80
N GLY A 196 3.13 3.19 -3.00
CA GLY A 196 2.27 4.31 -3.42
C GLY A 196 0.81 4.17 -3.00
N VAL A 197 0.40 3.00 -2.50
CA VAL A 197 -0.94 2.73 -1.98
C VAL A 197 -0.83 2.35 -0.51
N SER A 198 -1.52 3.07 0.35
CA SER A 198 -1.59 2.74 1.78
C SER A 198 -2.73 1.74 2.02
N ILE A 199 -2.43 0.59 2.60
CA ILE A 199 -3.43 -0.41 2.98
C ILE A 199 -3.74 -0.23 4.47
N LEU A 200 -4.98 0.16 4.78
CA LEU A 200 -5.48 0.35 6.14
C LEU A 200 -6.58 -0.68 6.41
N ASP A 201 -6.20 -1.80 7.01
CA ASP A 201 -7.13 -2.87 7.33
C ASP A 201 -8.06 -2.48 8.48
N TYR A 202 -9.36 -2.52 8.23
CA TYR A 202 -10.37 -2.17 9.24
C TYR A 202 -10.38 -3.15 10.42
N LEU A 203 -10.08 -4.42 10.18
CA LEU A 203 -9.97 -5.43 11.24
C LEU A 203 -8.84 -5.10 12.23
N ASP A 204 -7.70 -4.60 11.75
CA ASP A 204 -6.59 -4.20 12.60
C ASP A 204 -6.95 -2.97 13.46
N LEU A 205 -7.66 -2.01 12.86
CA LEU A 205 -8.18 -0.86 13.60
C LEU A 205 -9.21 -1.28 14.65
N TYR A 206 -10.14 -2.15 14.28
CA TYR A 206 -11.15 -2.68 15.19
C TYR A 206 -10.50 -3.35 16.42
N ARG A 207 -9.54 -4.25 16.22
CA ARG A 207 -8.82 -4.95 17.30
C ARG A 207 -8.00 -4.01 18.19
N LYS A 208 -7.55 -2.87 17.67
CA LYS A 208 -6.75 -1.93 18.44
C LYS A 208 -7.60 -1.06 19.38
N PHE A 209 -8.85 -0.80 19.02
CA PHE A 209 -9.72 0.15 19.72
C PHE A 209 -10.91 -0.51 20.41
N THR A 210 -11.05 -1.83 20.37
CA THR A 210 -12.01 -2.63 21.14
C THR A 210 -11.29 -3.57 22.10
#